data_c257c57dc5a1c717e82f9c068add79cb
#
_entry.id   c257c57dc5a1c717e82f9c068add79cb
#
_cell.length_a   1.000
_cell.length_b   1.000
_cell.length_c   1.000
_cell.angle_alpha   90.00
_cell.angle_beta   90.00
_cell.angle_gamma   90.00
#
_symmetry.space_group_name_H-M   'P 1'
#
loop_
_entity.id
_entity.type
_entity.pdbx_description
1 polymer ?
#
loop_
_entity_poly.entity_id
_entity_poly.type
_entity_poly.pdbx_seq_one_letter_code
_entity_poly.pdbx_strand_id
1 'polypeptide(L)'
;MDWRTPRTGGFALLATVILLLPLALANNYWYEVAILIGINAIVCVGLNLLIGYAGQISLGHAGFFGLGAYGSAILTARYGWPPLAALAATTAGVALVALLVGRPILRLKGHYLAMATLGLGIIISIVIVTEDRLTGGPDGMSVPAFTLFGLGLAGERTWYWIVG
;
A
#
# COMPACT_ATOMS: atom_id res chain seq x y z
N MET A 1 -10.44 35.84 -5.06
CA MET A 1 -10.88 34.71 -4.23
C MET A 1 -9.65 33.82 -4.02
N ASP A 2 -8.95 34.02 -2.88
CA ASP A 2 -7.63 33.44 -2.64
C ASP A 2 -7.74 31.92 -2.34
N TRP A 3 -7.39 31.11 -3.32
CA TRP A 3 -7.37 29.65 -3.23
C TRP A 3 -6.23 29.09 -2.36
N ARG A 4 -5.39 29.96 -1.78
CA ARG A 4 -4.19 29.53 -1.02
C ARG A 4 -4.46 29.20 0.44
N THR A 5 -5.45 29.82 1.05
CA THR A 5 -5.72 29.67 2.49
C THR A 5 -6.33 28.33 2.95
N PRO A 6 -7.26 27.67 2.21
CA PRO A 6 -7.83 26.41 2.69
C PRO A 6 -6.88 25.21 2.53
N ARG A 7 -5.96 25.25 1.54
CA ARG A 7 -5.00 24.15 1.33
C ARG A 7 -3.92 24.11 2.40
N THR A 8 -3.33 25.25 2.73
CA THR A 8 -2.32 25.34 3.80
C THR A 8 -2.90 25.01 5.15
N GLY A 9 -4.16 25.42 5.43
CA GLY A 9 -4.86 25.05 6.66
C GLY A 9 -5.12 23.54 6.79
N GLY A 10 -5.50 22.87 5.69
CA GLY A 10 -5.72 21.43 5.68
C GLY A 10 -4.43 20.62 5.96
N PHE A 11 -3.32 20.99 5.31
CA PHE A 11 -2.02 20.36 5.56
C PHE A 11 -1.51 20.64 6.98
N ALA A 12 -1.67 21.86 7.48
CA ALA A 12 -1.29 22.21 8.84
C ALA A 12 -2.11 21.44 9.89
N LEU A 13 -3.42 21.29 9.67
CA LEU A 13 -4.30 20.51 10.53
C LEU A 13 -3.88 19.02 10.52
N LEU A 14 -3.64 18.44 9.37
CA LEU A 14 -3.20 17.05 9.25
C LEU A 14 -1.85 16.83 9.94
N ALA A 15 -0.87 17.70 9.69
CA ALA A 15 0.42 17.65 10.37
C ALA A 15 0.28 17.78 11.89
N THR A 16 -0.59 18.67 12.35
CA THR A 16 -0.86 18.86 13.79
C THR A 16 -1.49 17.61 14.40
N VAL A 17 -2.44 16.98 13.71
CA VAL A 17 -3.06 15.72 14.15
C VAL A 17 -2.00 14.63 14.26
N ILE A 18 -1.16 14.43 13.23
CA ILE A 18 -0.09 13.42 13.24
C ILE A 18 0.89 13.66 14.40
N LEU A 19 1.24 14.92 14.69
CA LEU A 19 2.17 15.28 15.77
C LEU A 19 1.57 15.11 17.16
N LEU A 20 0.28 15.42 17.34
CA LEU A 20 -0.37 15.39 18.66
C LEU A 20 -0.96 14.02 18.99
N LEU A 21 -1.29 13.19 17.99
CA LEU A 21 -1.88 11.88 18.20
C LEU A 21 -1.06 10.97 19.13
N PRO A 22 0.29 10.90 19.05
CA PRO A 22 1.09 10.09 19.96
C PRO A 22 0.97 10.44 21.42
N LEU A 23 0.59 11.68 21.74
CA LEU A 23 0.37 12.12 23.14
C LEU A 23 -0.93 11.56 23.73
N ALA A 24 -1.90 11.26 22.87
CA ALA A 24 -3.19 10.69 23.26
C ALA A 24 -3.18 9.15 23.22
N LEU A 25 -2.22 8.52 22.53
CA LEU A 25 -2.15 7.08 22.38
C LEU A 25 -1.42 6.45 23.58
N ALA A 26 -2.18 5.86 24.49
CA ALA A 26 -1.66 5.25 25.71
C ALA A 26 -1.13 3.82 25.51
N ASN A 27 -1.57 3.10 24.45
CA ASN A 27 -1.30 1.67 24.23
C ASN A 27 -0.79 1.41 22.80
N ASN A 28 0.04 0.36 22.67
CA ASN A 28 0.58 -0.12 21.40
C ASN A 28 -0.49 -0.45 20.36
N TYR A 29 -1.62 -0.98 20.79
CA TYR A 29 -2.77 -1.27 19.93
C TYR A 29 -3.22 -0.05 19.10
N TRP A 30 -3.28 1.12 19.70
CA TRP A 30 -3.68 2.35 19.00
C TRP A 30 -2.67 2.81 17.96
N TYR A 31 -1.37 2.52 18.18
CA TYR A 31 -0.33 2.76 17.16
C TYR A 31 -0.52 1.86 15.95
N GLU A 32 -0.83 0.58 16.15
CA GLU A 32 -1.14 -0.33 15.04
C GLU A 32 -2.34 0.16 14.22
N VAL A 33 -3.41 0.54 14.89
CA VAL A 33 -4.60 1.10 14.22
C VAL A 33 -4.25 2.37 13.45
N ALA A 34 -3.46 3.27 14.03
CA ALA A 34 -3.06 4.51 13.35
C ALA A 34 -2.17 4.24 12.13
N ILE A 35 -1.27 3.26 12.20
CA ILE A 35 -0.45 2.81 11.07
C ILE A 35 -1.34 2.26 9.95
N LEU A 36 -2.30 1.40 10.28
CA LEU A 36 -3.24 0.85 9.31
C LEU A 36 -4.08 1.96 8.63
N ILE A 37 -4.55 2.94 9.40
CA ILE A 37 -5.25 4.10 8.86
C ILE A 37 -4.35 4.87 7.92
N GLY A 38 -3.09 5.13 8.29
CA GLY A 38 -2.12 5.83 7.46
C GLY A 38 -1.84 5.11 6.14
N ILE A 39 -1.60 3.81 6.18
CA ILE A 39 -1.38 2.98 4.98
C ILE A 39 -2.61 3.04 4.07
N ASN A 40 -3.81 2.85 4.62
CA ASN A 40 -5.04 2.93 3.83
C ASN A 40 -5.27 4.34 3.26
N ALA A 41 -4.89 5.39 3.99
CA ALA A 41 -4.96 6.76 3.48
C ALA A 41 -4.07 6.95 2.24
N ILE A 42 -2.84 6.41 2.24
CA ILE A 42 -1.94 6.45 1.09
C ILE A 42 -2.57 5.72 -0.11
N VAL A 43 -3.15 4.55 0.11
CA VAL A 43 -3.87 3.79 -0.92
C VAL A 43 -5.04 4.58 -1.49
N CYS A 44 -5.84 5.23 -0.63
CA CYS A 44 -6.95 6.08 -1.04
C CYS A 44 -6.50 7.32 -1.83
N VAL A 45 -5.37 7.92 -1.48
CA VAL A 45 -4.78 9.04 -2.26
C VAL A 45 -4.40 8.55 -3.65
N GLY A 46 -3.75 7.37 -3.76
CA GLY A 46 -3.43 6.76 -5.06
C GLY A 46 -4.67 6.50 -5.91
N LEU A 47 -5.73 5.97 -5.30
CA LEU A 47 -7.00 5.74 -5.99
C LEU A 47 -7.68 7.05 -6.41
N ASN A 48 -7.62 8.09 -5.56
CA ASN A 48 -8.18 9.40 -5.87
C ASN A 48 -7.44 10.08 -7.03
N LEU A 49 -6.11 9.92 -7.13
CA LEU A 49 -5.35 10.38 -8.29
C LEU A 49 -5.82 9.68 -9.57
N LEU A 50 -6.07 8.38 -9.52
CA LEU A 50 -6.54 7.63 -10.67
C LEU A 50 -7.94 8.07 -11.11
N ILE A 51 -8.87 8.22 -10.18
CA ILE A 51 -10.24 8.66 -10.46
C ILE A 51 -10.28 10.14 -10.83
N GLY A 52 -9.59 10.99 -10.06
CA GLY A 52 -9.67 12.44 -10.21
C GLY A 52 -8.94 12.99 -11.44
N TYR A 53 -7.76 12.45 -11.77
CA TYR A 53 -6.97 12.91 -12.91
C TYR A 53 -7.17 12.09 -14.17
N ALA A 54 -7.25 10.76 -14.06
CA ALA A 54 -7.43 9.90 -15.22
C ALA A 54 -8.91 9.64 -15.54
N GLY A 55 -9.84 9.99 -14.65
CA GLY A 55 -11.26 9.73 -14.82
C GLY A 55 -11.61 8.23 -14.90
N GLN A 56 -10.74 7.39 -14.34
CA GLN A 56 -10.83 5.94 -14.47
C GLN A 56 -11.21 5.30 -13.14
N ILE A 57 -12.31 4.56 -13.15
CA ILE A 57 -12.75 3.78 -11.98
C ILE A 57 -11.98 2.46 -11.99
N SER A 58 -11.08 2.28 -11.02
CA SER A 58 -10.34 1.02 -10.83
C SER A 58 -10.79 0.32 -9.56
N LEU A 59 -11.37 -0.87 -9.73
CA LEU A 59 -11.71 -1.77 -8.62
C LEU A 59 -10.61 -2.81 -8.34
N GLY A 60 -9.55 -2.83 -9.15
CA GLY A 60 -8.41 -3.72 -8.99
C GLY A 60 -7.25 -3.16 -8.17
N HIS A 61 -7.37 -1.94 -7.64
CA HIS A 61 -6.27 -1.27 -6.93
C HIS A 61 -5.78 -2.06 -5.71
N ALA A 62 -6.71 -2.70 -4.98
CA ALA A 62 -6.40 -3.57 -3.86
C ALA A 62 -5.53 -4.78 -4.26
N GLY A 63 -5.72 -5.33 -5.47
CA GLY A 63 -4.89 -6.43 -5.99
C GLY A 63 -3.43 -6.02 -6.17
N PHE A 64 -3.16 -4.84 -6.72
CA PHE A 64 -1.80 -4.33 -6.85
C PHE A 64 -1.16 -4.02 -5.51
N PHE A 65 -1.93 -3.52 -4.54
CA PHE A 65 -1.47 -3.36 -3.16
C PHE A 65 -1.06 -4.71 -2.56
N GLY A 66 -1.89 -5.75 -2.73
CA GLY A 66 -1.58 -7.12 -2.30
C GLY A 66 -0.32 -7.67 -2.97
N LEU A 67 -0.15 -7.49 -4.29
CA LEU A 67 1.09 -7.88 -4.99
C LEU A 67 2.33 -7.18 -4.41
N GLY A 68 2.22 -5.91 -4.06
CA GLY A 68 3.30 -5.16 -3.42
C GLY A 68 3.66 -5.72 -2.05
N ALA A 69 2.65 -5.97 -1.22
CA ALA A 69 2.85 -6.49 0.12
C ALA A 69 3.47 -7.91 0.10
N TYR A 70 2.85 -8.84 -0.62
CA TYR A 70 3.35 -10.21 -0.71
C TYR A 70 4.67 -10.33 -1.46
N GLY A 71 4.88 -9.54 -2.51
CA GLY A 71 6.14 -9.53 -3.24
C GLY A 71 7.32 -9.13 -2.36
N SER A 72 7.20 -8.06 -1.57
CA SER A 72 8.23 -7.64 -0.62
C SER A 72 8.41 -8.64 0.52
N ALA A 73 7.31 -9.21 1.03
CA ALA A 73 7.33 -10.23 2.07
C ALA A 73 8.06 -11.50 1.61
N ILE A 74 7.76 -12.01 0.41
CA ILE A 74 8.41 -13.21 -0.16
C ILE A 74 9.91 -12.99 -0.33
N LEU A 75 10.32 -11.86 -0.94
CA LEU A 75 11.73 -11.56 -1.15
C LEU A 75 12.49 -11.44 0.17
N THR A 76 11.88 -10.86 1.19
CA THR A 76 12.51 -10.69 2.50
C THR A 76 12.52 -11.99 3.32
N ALA A 77 11.36 -12.66 3.44
CA ALA A 77 11.23 -13.81 4.34
C ALA A 77 11.82 -15.09 3.75
N ARG A 78 11.71 -15.32 2.42
CA ARG A 78 12.20 -16.55 1.80
C ARG A 78 13.57 -16.44 1.17
N TYR A 79 13.84 -15.31 0.53
CA TYR A 79 15.11 -15.10 -0.18
C TYR A 79 16.14 -14.31 0.63
N GLY A 80 15.77 -13.84 1.85
CA GLY A 80 16.68 -13.11 2.73
C GLY A 80 17.19 -11.78 2.17
N TRP A 81 16.46 -11.18 1.23
CA TRP A 81 16.85 -9.90 0.67
C TRP A 81 16.78 -8.78 1.71
N PRO A 82 17.68 -7.78 1.63
CA PRO A 82 17.55 -6.58 2.45
C PRO A 82 16.18 -5.92 2.19
N PRO A 83 15.45 -5.50 3.23
CA PRO A 83 14.07 -5.00 3.07
C PRO A 83 13.92 -3.87 2.07
N LEU A 84 14.89 -2.94 1.99
CA LEU A 84 14.89 -1.86 0.99
C LEU A 84 15.03 -2.38 -0.45
N ALA A 85 15.91 -3.35 -0.67
CA ALA A 85 16.09 -3.96 -1.98
C ALA A 85 14.83 -4.75 -2.40
N ALA A 86 14.24 -5.48 -1.46
CA ALA A 86 12.98 -6.18 -1.67
C ALA A 86 11.84 -5.20 -2.04
N LEU A 87 11.73 -4.09 -1.32
CA LEU A 87 10.74 -3.04 -1.59
C LEU A 87 10.94 -2.43 -3.00
N ALA A 88 12.17 -2.05 -3.34
CA ALA A 88 12.50 -1.48 -4.64
C ALA A 88 12.21 -2.45 -5.79
N ALA A 89 12.67 -3.71 -5.66
CA ALA A 89 12.44 -4.76 -6.66
C ALA A 89 10.96 -5.05 -6.84
N THR A 90 10.21 -5.16 -5.74
CA THR A 90 8.77 -5.42 -5.79
C THR A 90 8.01 -4.25 -6.40
N THR A 91 8.36 -3.01 -6.03
CA THR A 91 7.73 -1.82 -6.63
C THR A 91 7.97 -1.77 -8.13
N ALA A 92 9.19 -2.05 -8.59
CA ALA A 92 9.51 -2.14 -10.02
C ALA A 92 8.74 -3.27 -10.70
N GLY A 93 8.65 -4.44 -10.08
CA GLY A 93 7.89 -5.58 -10.58
C GLY A 93 6.39 -5.30 -10.69
N VAL A 94 5.79 -4.73 -9.67
CA VAL A 94 4.37 -4.34 -9.66
C VAL A 94 4.10 -3.25 -10.72
N ALA A 95 5.00 -2.27 -10.85
CA ALA A 95 4.88 -1.24 -11.89
C ALA A 95 4.95 -1.87 -13.31
N LEU A 96 5.85 -2.83 -13.52
CA LEU A 96 5.94 -3.54 -14.79
C LEU A 96 4.65 -4.33 -15.10
N VAL A 97 4.13 -5.08 -14.12
CA VAL A 97 2.86 -5.80 -14.27
C VAL A 97 1.71 -4.83 -14.56
N ALA A 98 1.65 -3.71 -13.82
CA ALA A 98 0.65 -2.67 -14.03
C ALA A 98 0.73 -2.06 -15.43
N LEU A 99 1.92 -1.85 -15.98
CA LEU A 99 2.11 -1.36 -17.35
C LEU A 99 1.70 -2.38 -18.40
N LEU A 100 2.06 -3.65 -18.21
CA LEU A 100 1.75 -4.73 -19.17
C LEU A 100 0.24 -4.99 -19.22
N VAL A 101 -0.39 -5.12 -18.06
CA VAL A 101 -1.83 -5.43 -17.95
C VAL A 101 -2.68 -4.17 -18.13
N GLY A 102 -2.18 -3.04 -17.64
CA GLY A 102 -2.88 -1.75 -17.76
C GLY A 102 -3.07 -1.31 -19.19
N ARG A 103 -2.06 -1.47 -20.07
CA ARG A 103 -2.16 -1.05 -21.48
C ARG A 103 -3.40 -1.60 -22.21
N PRO A 104 -3.72 -2.91 -22.19
CA PRO A 104 -4.95 -3.42 -22.81
C PRO A 104 -6.21 -3.01 -22.03
N ILE A 105 -6.18 -2.99 -20.71
CA ILE A 105 -7.34 -2.66 -19.87
C ILE A 105 -7.74 -1.18 -20.02
N LEU A 106 -6.77 -0.27 -20.12
CA LEU A 106 -7.02 1.16 -20.29
C LEU A 106 -7.64 1.54 -21.64
N ARG A 107 -7.70 0.61 -22.60
CA ARG A 107 -8.45 0.80 -23.84
C ARG A 107 -9.95 0.63 -23.66
N LEU A 108 -10.37 0.00 -22.56
CA LEU A 108 -11.78 -0.16 -22.20
C LEU A 108 -12.31 1.15 -21.61
N LYS A 109 -13.60 1.39 -21.80
CA LYS A 109 -14.27 2.62 -21.32
C LYS A 109 -15.45 2.29 -20.41
N GLY A 110 -15.74 3.20 -19.47
CA GLY A 110 -16.90 3.10 -18.60
C GLY A 110 -16.95 1.81 -17.78
N HIS A 111 -18.09 1.15 -17.78
CA HIS A 111 -18.32 -0.05 -16.96
C HIS A 111 -17.42 -1.24 -17.30
N TYR A 112 -17.01 -1.37 -18.57
CA TYR A 112 -16.10 -2.44 -18.99
C TYR A 112 -14.72 -2.33 -18.34
N LEU A 113 -14.23 -1.10 -18.15
CA LEU A 113 -12.98 -0.84 -17.43
C LEU A 113 -13.09 -1.27 -15.97
N ALA A 114 -14.19 -0.89 -15.29
CA ALA A 114 -14.42 -1.25 -13.89
C ALA A 114 -14.52 -2.77 -13.71
N MET A 115 -15.25 -3.47 -14.61
CA MET A 115 -15.35 -4.94 -14.57
C MET A 115 -14.01 -5.63 -14.82
N ALA A 116 -13.22 -5.16 -15.80
CA ALA A 116 -11.91 -5.73 -16.11
C ALA A 116 -10.93 -5.55 -14.95
N THR A 117 -10.90 -4.37 -14.31
CA THR A 117 -10.05 -4.12 -13.15
C THR A 117 -10.48 -4.92 -11.92
N LEU A 118 -11.79 -5.11 -11.71
CA LEU A 118 -12.32 -5.98 -10.66
C LEU A 118 -11.87 -7.43 -10.90
N GLY A 119 -12.09 -7.95 -12.11
CA GLY A 119 -11.66 -9.30 -12.47
C GLY A 119 -10.16 -9.51 -12.26
N LEU A 120 -9.33 -8.55 -12.65
CA LEU A 120 -7.90 -8.60 -12.39
C LEU A 120 -7.59 -8.66 -10.88
N GLY A 121 -8.24 -7.83 -10.06
CA GLY A 121 -8.07 -7.83 -8.61
C GLY A 121 -8.44 -9.19 -7.99
N ILE A 122 -9.53 -9.80 -8.48
CA ILE A 122 -9.96 -11.14 -8.03
C ILE A 122 -8.93 -12.20 -8.44
N ILE A 123 -8.42 -12.18 -9.68
CA ILE A 123 -7.40 -13.13 -10.15
C ILE A 123 -6.14 -13.03 -9.28
N ILE A 124 -5.66 -11.82 -9.01
CA ILE A 124 -4.51 -11.58 -8.14
C ILE A 124 -4.78 -12.15 -6.74
N SER A 125 -5.95 -11.90 -6.17
CA SER A 125 -6.33 -12.41 -4.85
C SER A 125 -6.36 -13.94 -4.82
N ILE A 126 -6.93 -14.58 -5.83
CA ILE A 126 -6.95 -16.04 -5.95
C ILE A 126 -5.52 -16.59 -6.02
N VAL A 127 -4.65 -16.02 -6.85
CA VAL A 127 -3.25 -16.45 -6.95
C VAL A 127 -2.55 -16.35 -5.60
N ILE A 128 -2.71 -15.22 -4.88
CA ILE A 128 -2.11 -15.02 -3.57
C ILE A 128 -2.60 -16.08 -2.58
N VAL A 129 -3.89 -16.38 -2.54
CA VAL A 129 -4.49 -17.32 -1.58
C VAL A 129 -4.21 -18.78 -1.94
N THR A 130 -4.08 -19.10 -3.23
CA THR A 130 -3.91 -20.50 -3.69
C THR A 130 -2.45 -20.95 -3.65
N GLU A 131 -1.50 -20.04 -3.80
CA GLU A 131 -0.06 -20.35 -3.81
C GLU A 131 0.54 -20.50 -2.41
N ASP A 132 0.09 -21.51 -1.65
CA ASP A 132 0.53 -21.77 -0.26
C ASP A 132 2.04 -21.82 -0.11
N ARG A 133 2.73 -22.37 -1.12
CA ARG A 133 4.19 -22.52 -1.08
C ARG A 133 4.94 -21.19 -1.07
N LEU A 134 4.38 -20.14 -1.67
CA LEU A 134 5.03 -18.83 -1.78
C LEU A 134 4.50 -17.84 -0.77
N THR A 135 3.20 -17.77 -0.61
CA THR A 135 2.49 -16.76 0.18
C THR A 135 2.09 -17.21 1.58
N GLY A 136 2.12 -18.53 1.83
CA GLY A 136 1.53 -19.12 3.02
C GLY A 136 0.00 -19.30 2.95
N GLY A 137 -0.59 -19.01 1.76
CA GLY A 137 -2.02 -19.22 1.52
C GLY A 137 -2.92 -18.38 2.42
N PRO A 138 -4.04 -18.96 2.89
CA PRO A 138 -4.98 -18.25 3.77
C PRO A 138 -4.40 -17.85 5.13
N ASP A 139 -3.40 -18.58 5.61
CA ASP A 139 -2.76 -18.34 6.92
C ASP A 139 -1.75 -17.19 6.85
N GLY A 140 -1.37 -16.77 5.64
CA GLY A 140 -0.39 -15.73 5.41
C GLY A 140 1.03 -16.17 5.74
N MET A 141 1.97 -15.22 5.75
CA MET A 141 3.37 -15.48 6.03
C MET A 141 3.91 -14.56 7.11
N SER A 142 4.77 -15.11 7.98
CA SER A 142 5.52 -14.30 8.94
C SER A 142 6.69 -13.61 8.25
N VAL A 143 6.79 -12.30 8.40
CA VAL A 143 7.87 -11.50 7.83
C VAL A 143 8.82 -11.08 8.95
N PRO A 144 10.15 -11.23 8.78
CA PRO A 144 11.12 -10.77 9.76
C PRO A 144 11.04 -9.25 9.96
N ALA A 145 11.42 -8.79 11.15
CA ALA A 145 11.41 -7.37 11.47
C ALA A 145 12.24 -6.56 10.45
N PHE A 146 11.72 -5.42 10.07
CA PHE A 146 12.38 -4.55 9.10
C PHE A 146 13.69 -4.01 9.67
N THR A 147 14.80 -4.28 8.99
CA THR A 147 16.11 -3.79 9.38
C THR A 147 16.64 -2.79 8.36
N LEU A 148 17.01 -1.60 8.82
CA LEU A 148 17.63 -0.56 8.00
C LEU A 148 19.08 -0.39 8.43
N PHE A 149 20.04 -0.72 7.56
CA PHE A 149 21.48 -0.62 7.84
C PHE A 149 21.92 -1.32 9.14
N GLY A 150 21.29 -2.46 9.51
CA GLY A 150 21.57 -3.18 10.74
C GLY A 150 20.85 -2.66 11.99
N LEU A 151 20.12 -1.57 11.90
CA LEU A 151 19.24 -1.07 12.94
C LEU A 151 17.86 -1.72 12.74
N GLY A 152 17.46 -2.57 13.65
CA GLY A 152 16.10 -3.11 13.68
C GLY A 152 15.11 -1.98 13.93
N LEU A 153 14.31 -1.63 12.94
CA LEU A 153 13.17 -0.72 13.12
C LEU A 153 12.02 -1.53 13.75
N ALA A 154 12.29 -2.02 14.98
CA ALA A 154 11.31 -2.72 15.77
C ALA A 154 10.61 -1.69 16.68
N GLY A 155 9.29 -1.58 16.55
CA GLY A 155 8.49 -0.72 17.41
C GLY A 155 7.41 0.02 16.64
N GLU A 156 6.20 -0.05 17.15
CA GLU A 156 5.02 0.58 16.55
C GLU A 156 5.16 2.10 16.45
N ARG A 157 5.85 2.72 17.40
CA ARG A 157 6.14 4.16 17.38
C ARG A 157 6.99 4.57 16.18
N THR A 158 8.00 3.77 15.84
CA THR A 158 8.88 4.06 14.69
C THR A 158 8.10 3.97 13.39
N TRP A 159 7.29 2.92 13.24
CA TRP A 159 6.42 2.74 12.08
C TRP A 159 5.35 3.82 11.94
N TYR A 160 4.79 4.27 13.06
CA TYR A 160 3.86 5.39 13.06
C TYR A 160 4.48 6.65 12.43
N TRP A 161 5.72 6.99 12.81
CA TRP A 161 6.40 8.16 12.24
C TRP A 161 6.80 7.98 10.78
N ILE A 162 7.15 6.76 10.36
CA ILE A 162 7.47 6.46 8.96
C ILE A 162 6.23 6.62 8.07
N VAL A 163 5.09 6.12 8.51
CA VAL A 163 3.83 6.20 7.76
C VAL A 163 3.24 7.62 7.77
N GLY A 164 3.32 8.32 8.92
CA GLY A 164 2.82 9.69 9.07
C GLY A 164 3.64 10.73 8.32
#